data_b0e7d8d35b1dac7d153e6e8e2b1b844b
#
_entry.id   b0e7d8d35b1dac7d153e6e8e2b1b844b
#
_cell.length_a   1.000
_cell.length_b   1.000
_cell.length_c   1.000
_cell.angle_alpha   90.00
_cell.angle_beta   90.00
_cell.angle_gamma   90.00
#
_symmetry.space_group_name_H-M   'P 1'
#
loop_
_entity.id
_entity.type
_entity.pdbx_description
1 polymer ?
#
loop_
_entity_poly.entity_id
_entity_poly.type
_entity_poly.pdbx_seq_one_letter_code
_entity_poly.pdbx_strand_id
1 'polypeptide(L)'
;MSIKSISLTDKIISQKEVKDFLQKANLNQRGNLIGLFDKEKIIGAGSLYTNSFHPYRDYINIHIDKDYRNKGLRSQLLKALKEKSEKKRFQVMCSSGKEELIQFLLKEGFVLARRSYSFDLKKEAKNIFLSKETSTEFKNMQIKPFINLNSKEKEEFKKIFYFNYADTHKSINPLNKDICIKEFSNEILADCDEEKSSCLISNNEVSAYVIVYIEKFPEIGYFGGRTIEKIETYLNYFQVIINNLLNAYEQIYFEIDDTDYYAFPLMTALQINCKESYNTYILD
;
A
#
# COMPACT_ATOMS: atom_id res chain seq x y z
N MET A 1 32.92 -16.01 7.95
CA MET A 1 31.77 -15.40 7.28
C MET A 1 32.18 -14.21 6.46
N SER A 2 31.68 -14.00 5.28
CA SER A 2 31.99 -12.87 4.41
C SER A 2 30.71 -12.23 3.87
N ILE A 3 30.71 -10.91 3.72
CA ILE A 3 29.65 -10.15 3.05
C ILE A 3 30.12 -9.85 1.64
N LYS A 4 29.31 -10.15 0.64
CA LYS A 4 29.62 -9.90 -0.77
C LYS A 4 28.43 -9.19 -1.42
N SER A 5 28.72 -8.17 -2.23
CA SER A 5 27.74 -7.64 -3.18
C SER A 5 27.45 -8.73 -4.22
N ILE A 6 26.17 -8.91 -4.57
CA ILE A 6 25.74 -9.89 -5.55
C ILE A 6 25.19 -9.11 -6.73
N SER A 7 25.84 -9.22 -7.90
CA SER A 7 25.28 -8.72 -9.16
C SER A 7 24.42 -9.79 -9.80
N LEU A 8 23.36 -9.39 -10.49
CA LEU A 8 22.49 -10.29 -11.27
C LEU A 8 23.27 -11.07 -12.36
N THR A 9 24.41 -10.55 -12.76
CA THR A 9 25.32 -11.16 -13.75
C THR A 9 26.38 -12.06 -13.14
N ASP A 10 26.48 -12.11 -11.80
CA ASP A 10 27.51 -12.92 -11.14
C ASP A 10 27.25 -14.42 -11.34
N LYS A 11 28.34 -15.15 -11.63
CA LYS A 11 28.30 -16.62 -11.67
C LYS A 11 27.76 -17.25 -10.38
N ILE A 12 27.87 -16.55 -9.25
CA ILE A 12 27.31 -16.97 -7.96
C ILE A 12 25.79 -17.06 -8.00
N ILE A 13 25.11 -16.13 -8.67
CA ILE A 13 23.62 -16.18 -8.81
C ILE A 13 23.19 -17.33 -9.73
N SER A 14 24.05 -17.78 -10.64
CA SER A 14 23.74 -18.93 -11.49
C SER A 14 23.71 -20.26 -10.72
N GLN A 15 24.27 -20.29 -9.51
CA GLN A 15 24.20 -21.45 -8.63
C GLN A 15 22.75 -21.62 -8.15
N LYS A 16 22.20 -22.80 -8.34
CA LYS A 16 20.82 -23.14 -7.98
C LYS A 16 20.49 -22.78 -6.53
N GLU A 17 21.40 -23.08 -5.60
CA GLU A 17 21.23 -22.79 -4.17
C GLU A 17 21.02 -21.31 -3.86
N VAL A 18 21.74 -20.41 -4.55
CA VAL A 18 21.59 -18.96 -4.35
C VAL A 18 20.25 -18.48 -4.91
N LYS A 19 19.86 -18.98 -6.09
CA LYS A 19 18.53 -18.66 -6.67
C LYS A 19 17.40 -19.11 -5.76
N ASP A 20 17.46 -20.37 -5.31
CA ASP A 20 16.44 -20.95 -4.42
C ASP A 20 16.36 -20.15 -3.09
N PHE A 21 17.51 -19.74 -2.55
CA PHE A 21 17.55 -18.91 -1.34
C PHE A 21 16.91 -17.55 -1.56
N LEU A 22 17.26 -16.85 -2.63
CA LEU A 22 16.70 -15.52 -2.95
C LEU A 22 15.20 -15.58 -3.24
N GLN A 23 14.75 -16.61 -3.94
CA GLN A 23 13.34 -16.85 -4.22
C GLN A 23 12.55 -17.11 -2.92
N LYS A 24 13.06 -18.02 -2.07
CA LYS A 24 12.46 -18.33 -0.76
C LYS A 24 12.42 -17.10 0.16
N ALA A 25 13.41 -16.24 0.06
CA ALA A 25 13.51 -15.00 0.82
C ALA A 25 12.64 -13.87 0.28
N ASN A 26 11.99 -14.08 -0.88
CA ASN A 26 11.27 -13.05 -1.64
C ASN A 26 12.13 -11.80 -1.91
N LEU A 27 13.43 -12.02 -2.07
CA LEU A 27 14.41 -10.99 -2.43
C LEU A 27 14.50 -10.96 -3.95
N ASN A 28 13.38 -10.55 -4.56
CA ASN A 28 13.34 -10.41 -5.99
C ASN A 28 14.38 -9.39 -6.41
N GLN A 29 15.13 -9.76 -7.39
CA GLN A 29 16.21 -9.19 -8.17
C GLN A 29 16.12 -7.67 -8.48
N ARG A 30 15.53 -6.88 -7.58
CA ARG A 30 15.39 -5.43 -7.71
C ARG A 30 16.47 -4.73 -6.90
N GLY A 31 17.23 -3.87 -7.55
CA GLY A 31 18.23 -3.02 -6.90
C GLY A 31 19.55 -3.73 -6.51
N ASN A 32 20.19 -3.20 -5.49
CA ASN A 32 21.46 -3.74 -4.98
C ASN A 32 21.20 -4.94 -4.07
N LEU A 33 21.74 -6.10 -4.42
CA LEU A 33 21.73 -7.30 -3.61
C LEU A 33 23.05 -7.47 -2.84
N ILE A 34 22.95 -7.85 -1.57
CA ILE A 34 24.07 -8.22 -0.73
C ILE A 34 23.81 -9.61 -0.16
N GLY A 35 24.76 -10.52 -0.33
CA GLY A 35 24.74 -11.85 0.26
C GLY A 35 25.70 -11.96 1.43
N LEU A 36 25.30 -12.71 2.44
CA LEU A 36 26.13 -13.15 3.55
C LEU A 36 26.43 -14.62 3.39
N PHE A 37 27.71 -14.97 3.39
CA PHE A 37 28.17 -16.33 3.16
C PHE A 37 28.93 -16.89 4.36
N ASP A 38 28.67 -18.15 4.68
CA ASP A 38 29.54 -18.97 5.52
C ASP A 38 30.27 -19.95 4.60
N LYS A 39 31.59 -19.66 4.35
CA LYS A 39 32.38 -20.28 3.27
C LYS A 39 31.69 -20.03 1.93
N GLU A 40 31.17 -21.07 1.29
CA GLU A 40 30.46 -20.99 -0.01
C GLU A 40 28.93 -20.98 0.12
N LYS A 41 28.39 -21.32 1.30
CA LYS A 41 26.97 -21.41 1.56
C LYS A 41 26.40 -20.02 1.82
N ILE A 42 25.33 -19.63 1.10
CA ILE A 42 24.55 -18.43 1.41
C ILE A 42 23.70 -18.67 2.66
N ILE A 43 23.84 -17.78 3.65
CA ILE A 43 23.18 -17.87 4.95
C ILE A 43 22.29 -16.65 5.27
N GLY A 44 22.40 -15.63 4.45
CA GLY A 44 21.59 -14.43 4.53
C GLY A 44 21.70 -13.59 3.27
N ALA A 45 20.69 -12.79 3.00
CA ALA A 45 20.75 -11.81 1.93
C ALA A 45 19.89 -10.59 2.26
N GLY A 46 20.18 -9.47 1.61
CA GLY A 46 19.39 -8.27 1.67
C GLY A 46 19.38 -7.54 0.34
N SER A 47 18.30 -6.79 0.10
CA SER A 47 18.17 -5.93 -1.07
C SER A 47 17.92 -4.49 -0.67
N LEU A 48 18.44 -3.58 -1.49
CA LEU A 48 18.23 -2.14 -1.42
C LEU A 48 17.74 -1.67 -2.78
N TYR A 49 16.56 -1.08 -2.86
CA TYR A 49 15.99 -0.59 -4.11
C TYR A 49 15.20 0.71 -3.90
N THR A 50 14.96 1.41 -5.00
CA THR A 50 14.18 2.66 -5.03
C THR A 50 12.89 2.42 -5.81
N ASN A 51 11.81 3.08 -5.41
CA ASN A 51 10.57 3.18 -6.16
C ASN A 51 10.53 4.55 -6.87
N SER A 52 10.17 4.60 -8.15
CA SER A 52 10.10 5.84 -8.93
C SER A 52 8.96 6.76 -8.49
N PHE A 53 7.86 6.20 -7.99
CA PHE A 53 6.73 6.94 -7.43
C PHE A 53 7.08 7.56 -6.07
N HIS A 54 7.85 6.85 -5.26
CA HIS A 54 8.22 7.24 -3.90
C HIS A 54 9.75 7.19 -3.73
N PRO A 55 10.49 8.13 -4.35
CA PRO A 55 11.94 8.03 -4.49
C PRO A 55 12.75 8.50 -3.29
N TYR A 56 12.12 9.04 -2.23
CA TYR A 56 12.85 9.75 -1.17
C TYR A 56 13.39 8.85 -0.06
N ARG A 57 13.01 7.56 -0.07
CA ARG A 57 13.58 6.52 0.80
C ARG A 57 13.99 5.31 -0.03
N ASP A 58 15.02 4.62 0.40
CA ASP A 58 15.37 3.33 -0.13
C ASP A 58 14.63 2.23 0.63
N TYR A 59 14.07 1.28 -0.10
CA TYR A 59 13.42 0.11 0.44
C TYR A 59 14.44 -0.95 0.77
N ILE A 60 14.36 -1.50 1.97
CA ILE A 60 15.24 -2.56 2.45
C ILE A 60 14.45 -3.83 2.70
N ASN A 61 14.93 -4.96 2.18
CA ASN A 61 14.53 -6.28 2.59
C ASN A 61 15.74 -7.05 3.14
N ILE A 62 15.56 -7.79 4.24
CA ILE A 62 16.61 -8.59 4.87
C ILE A 62 16.05 -9.96 5.22
N HIS A 63 16.78 -10.99 4.82
CA HIS A 63 16.50 -12.37 5.20
C HIS A 63 17.75 -13.05 5.76
N ILE A 64 17.62 -13.76 6.89
CA ILE A 64 18.64 -14.62 7.48
C ILE A 64 18.08 -16.02 7.59
N ASP A 65 18.84 -17.02 7.15
CA ASP A 65 18.52 -18.43 7.33
C ASP A 65 18.25 -18.70 8.82
N LYS A 66 17.22 -19.51 9.11
CA LYS A 66 16.76 -19.79 10.48
C LYS A 66 17.86 -20.29 11.41
N ASP A 67 18.79 -21.12 10.91
CA ASP A 67 19.85 -21.73 11.69
C ASP A 67 20.98 -20.73 12.04
N TYR A 68 20.94 -19.55 11.42
CA TYR A 68 21.94 -18.48 11.59
C TYR A 68 21.37 -17.24 12.26
N ARG A 69 20.10 -17.26 12.71
CA ARG A 69 19.50 -16.12 13.43
C ARG A 69 20.14 -15.93 14.80
N ASN A 70 19.87 -14.79 15.41
CA ASN A 70 20.34 -14.40 16.76
C ASN A 70 21.88 -14.33 16.93
N LYS A 71 22.63 -14.21 15.81
CA LYS A 71 24.11 -14.08 15.77
C LYS A 71 24.58 -12.69 15.31
N GLY A 72 23.71 -11.67 15.39
CA GLY A 72 24.03 -10.30 14.95
C GLY A 72 24.16 -10.11 13.42
N LEU A 73 23.87 -11.14 12.62
CA LEU A 73 24.06 -11.13 11.18
C LEU A 73 23.10 -10.19 10.45
N ARG A 74 21.89 -9.99 11.01
CA ARG A 74 20.91 -9.05 10.46
C ARG A 74 21.41 -7.61 10.55
N SER A 75 22.04 -7.21 11.66
CA SER A 75 22.66 -5.88 11.82
C SER A 75 23.82 -5.68 10.86
N GLN A 76 24.64 -6.73 10.61
CA GLN A 76 25.73 -6.67 9.65
C GLN A 76 25.22 -6.43 8.22
N LEU A 77 24.17 -7.15 7.79
CA LEU A 77 23.53 -6.92 6.49
C LEU A 77 22.92 -5.54 6.40
N LEU A 78 22.18 -5.10 7.43
CA LEU A 78 21.58 -3.77 7.45
C LEU A 78 22.64 -2.67 7.31
N LYS A 79 23.76 -2.78 8.04
CA LYS A 79 24.87 -1.84 7.94
C LYS A 79 25.42 -1.80 6.50
N ALA A 80 25.68 -2.95 5.89
CA ALA A 80 26.21 -3.03 4.54
C ALA A 80 25.24 -2.46 3.48
N LEU A 81 23.91 -2.65 3.66
CA LEU A 81 22.89 -2.03 2.81
C LEU A 81 22.85 -0.51 2.99
N LYS A 82 22.90 -0.03 4.23
CA LYS A 82 22.95 1.42 4.54
C LYS A 82 24.16 2.11 3.93
N GLU A 83 25.31 1.45 3.88
CA GLU A 83 26.54 1.96 3.24
C GLU A 83 26.37 2.15 1.73
N LYS A 84 25.53 1.33 1.07
CA LYS A 84 25.24 1.43 -0.36
C LYS A 84 24.23 2.53 -0.71
N SER A 85 23.47 3.02 0.25
CA SER A 85 22.47 4.05 0.03
C SER A 85 23.09 5.44 -0.02
N GLU A 86 22.72 6.22 -1.02
CA GLU A 86 23.04 7.65 -1.10
C GLU A 86 22.06 8.52 -0.27
N LYS A 87 20.80 8.08 -0.15
CA LYS A 87 19.70 8.86 0.49
C LYS A 87 19.79 8.86 2.00
N LYS A 88 20.34 7.79 2.60
CA LYS A 88 20.41 7.57 4.06
C LYS A 88 19.07 7.57 4.78
N ARG A 89 17.97 7.42 4.04
CA ARG A 89 16.58 7.31 4.50
C ARG A 89 16.00 5.99 4.04
N PHE A 90 15.42 5.23 4.95
CA PHE A 90 15.11 3.83 4.71
C PHE A 90 13.65 3.51 5.03
N GLN A 91 13.13 2.49 4.33
CA GLN A 91 11.81 1.93 4.55
C GLN A 91 11.90 0.41 4.53
N VAL A 92 11.25 -0.22 5.51
CA VAL A 92 11.10 -1.68 5.60
C VAL A 92 9.62 -1.97 5.77
N MET A 93 9.12 -2.96 5.04
CA MET A 93 7.72 -3.39 5.15
C MET A 93 7.68 -4.85 5.60
N CYS A 94 6.82 -5.18 6.56
CA CYS A 94 6.64 -6.55 7.04
C CYS A 94 5.28 -6.78 7.70
N SER A 95 4.80 -8.03 7.69
CA SER A 95 3.61 -8.45 8.45
C SER A 95 3.82 -8.22 9.94
N SER A 96 2.75 -7.81 10.65
CA SER A 96 2.71 -7.64 12.11
C SER A 96 3.04 -8.93 12.88
N GLY A 97 2.84 -10.10 12.28
CA GLY A 97 3.23 -11.39 12.88
C GLY A 97 4.75 -11.69 12.87
N LYS A 98 5.58 -10.84 12.25
CA LYS A 98 7.05 -11.03 12.24
C LYS A 98 7.73 -10.36 13.42
N GLU A 99 7.39 -10.77 14.63
CA GLU A 99 7.82 -10.15 15.89
C GLU A 99 9.35 -9.98 15.99
N GLU A 100 10.14 -11.03 15.68
CA GLU A 100 11.61 -10.95 15.72
C GLU A 100 12.18 -9.87 14.79
N LEU A 101 11.56 -9.67 13.61
CA LEU A 101 11.99 -8.64 12.68
C LEU A 101 11.60 -7.26 13.20
N ILE A 102 10.40 -7.13 13.74
CA ILE A 102 9.89 -5.88 14.32
C ILE A 102 10.78 -5.42 15.48
N GLN A 103 11.08 -6.31 16.43
CA GLN A 103 11.96 -5.98 17.55
C GLN A 103 13.37 -5.57 17.08
N PHE A 104 13.88 -6.25 16.05
CA PHE A 104 15.14 -5.87 15.42
C PHE A 104 15.07 -4.46 14.81
N LEU A 105 14.02 -4.14 14.04
CA LEU A 105 13.86 -2.83 13.40
C LEU A 105 13.78 -1.71 14.45
N LEU A 106 12.98 -1.88 15.50
CA LEU A 106 12.87 -0.92 16.60
C LEU A 106 14.22 -0.69 17.30
N LYS A 107 14.99 -1.76 17.55
CA LYS A 107 16.35 -1.66 18.12
C LYS A 107 17.32 -0.91 17.21
N GLU A 108 17.18 -1.04 15.88
CA GLU A 108 18.02 -0.32 14.90
C GLU A 108 17.53 1.13 14.64
N GLY A 109 16.53 1.59 15.41
CA GLY A 109 16.02 2.97 15.37
C GLY A 109 14.92 3.23 14.34
N PHE A 110 14.38 2.19 13.70
CA PHE A 110 13.20 2.35 12.85
C PHE A 110 11.96 2.66 13.68
N VAL A 111 11.08 3.48 13.13
CA VAL A 111 9.78 3.80 13.74
C VAL A 111 8.66 3.31 12.85
N LEU A 112 7.56 2.85 13.45
CA LEU A 112 6.35 2.48 12.73
C LEU A 112 5.70 3.75 12.15
N ALA A 113 5.50 3.77 10.82
CA ALA A 113 4.94 4.90 10.10
C ALA A 113 3.52 4.62 9.57
N ARG A 114 3.18 3.35 9.26
CA ARG A 114 1.88 2.97 8.70
C ARG A 114 1.57 1.50 8.96
N ARG A 115 0.27 1.21 9.14
CA ARG A 115 -0.30 -0.14 9.07
C ARG A 115 -1.28 -0.21 7.93
N SER A 116 -1.10 -1.19 7.04
CA SER A 116 -2.06 -1.54 5.99
C SER A 116 -2.85 -2.76 6.42
N TYR A 117 -4.16 -2.68 6.38
CA TYR A 117 -5.08 -3.75 6.74
C TYR A 117 -5.75 -4.30 5.50
N SER A 118 -5.60 -5.61 5.27
CA SER A 118 -6.23 -6.30 4.14
C SER A 118 -7.34 -7.22 4.65
N PHE A 119 -8.52 -7.15 4.04
CA PHE A 119 -9.65 -7.99 4.43
C PHE A 119 -10.66 -8.16 3.29
N ASP A 120 -11.42 -9.25 3.37
CA ASP A 120 -12.59 -9.51 2.52
C ASP A 120 -13.87 -9.14 3.28
N LEU A 121 -14.71 -8.31 2.69
CA LEU A 121 -16.07 -8.07 3.14
C LEU A 121 -17.02 -8.97 2.35
N LYS A 122 -17.67 -9.91 3.04
CA LYS A 122 -18.60 -10.88 2.43
C LYS A 122 -20.02 -10.34 2.38
N LYS A 123 -20.82 -10.87 1.47
CA LYS A 123 -22.21 -10.49 1.23
C LYS A 123 -23.10 -10.60 2.47
N GLU A 124 -22.84 -11.57 3.35
CA GLU A 124 -23.57 -11.74 4.59
C GLU A 124 -23.42 -10.57 5.55
N ALA A 125 -22.32 -9.83 5.47
CA ALA A 125 -22.07 -8.63 6.25
C ALA A 125 -22.91 -7.42 5.84
N LYS A 126 -23.61 -7.48 4.70
CA LYS A 126 -24.43 -6.39 4.13
C LYS A 126 -25.45 -5.81 5.11
N ASN A 127 -26.06 -6.64 5.95
CA ASN A 127 -27.09 -6.21 6.89
C ASN A 127 -26.57 -5.37 8.06
N ILE A 128 -25.25 -5.33 8.27
CA ILE A 128 -24.62 -4.52 9.33
C ILE A 128 -24.71 -3.02 9.01
N PHE A 129 -24.87 -2.66 7.72
CA PHE A 129 -24.77 -1.28 7.24
C PHE A 129 -26.10 -0.58 7.00
N LEU A 130 -27.21 -1.31 6.95
CA LEU A 130 -28.53 -0.77 6.58
C LEU A 130 -29.27 -0.11 7.74
N SER A 131 -28.69 -0.03 8.93
CA SER A 131 -29.39 0.46 10.13
C SER A 131 -29.47 1.99 10.29
N LYS A 132 -28.79 2.75 9.44
CA LYS A 132 -29.01 4.21 9.35
C LYS A 132 -29.74 4.51 8.05
N GLU A 133 -30.95 5.04 8.16
CA GLU A 133 -31.69 5.61 7.05
C GLU A 133 -30.71 6.42 6.20
N THR A 134 -30.62 6.09 4.90
CA THR A 134 -29.99 6.94 3.89
C THR A 134 -30.78 8.23 3.88
N SER A 135 -30.39 9.12 4.76
CA SER A 135 -31.11 10.33 5.08
C SER A 135 -31.08 11.29 3.88
N THR A 136 -32.04 12.11 3.85
CA THR A 136 -32.31 13.37 3.13
C THR A 136 -31.07 14.15 2.63
N GLU A 137 -29.83 13.78 3.02
CA GLU A 137 -28.56 14.45 2.66
C GLU A 137 -28.19 14.33 1.18
N PHE A 138 -28.64 13.29 0.47
CA PHE A 138 -28.36 13.14 -0.97
C PHE A 138 -29.35 13.88 -1.89
N LYS A 139 -30.31 14.66 -1.35
CA LYS A 139 -31.35 15.33 -2.17
C LYS A 139 -30.80 16.24 -3.27
N ASN A 140 -29.55 16.76 -3.11
CA ASN A 140 -28.89 17.61 -4.10
C ASN A 140 -27.57 17.02 -4.57
N MET A 141 -27.36 15.70 -4.41
CA MET A 141 -26.14 15.00 -4.81
C MET A 141 -26.44 13.89 -5.80
N GLN A 142 -25.53 13.64 -6.72
CA GLN A 142 -25.65 12.58 -7.72
C GLN A 142 -24.43 11.67 -7.63
N ILE A 143 -24.65 10.35 -7.55
CA ILE A 143 -23.61 9.35 -7.75
C ILE A 143 -23.49 9.11 -9.25
N LYS A 144 -22.28 9.31 -9.78
CA LYS A 144 -22.01 9.26 -11.22
C LYS A 144 -20.85 8.32 -11.52
N PRO A 145 -21.04 7.21 -12.25
CA PRO A 145 -19.96 6.33 -12.68
C PRO A 145 -18.89 7.09 -13.50
N PHE A 146 -17.64 6.65 -13.44
CA PHE A 146 -16.53 7.32 -14.14
C PHE A 146 -16.73 7.40 -15.64
N ILE A 147 -17.32 6.36 -16.25
CA ILE A 147 -17.66 6.34 -17.68
C ILE A 147 -18.59 7.50 -18.09
N ASN A 148 -19.40 8.00 -17.16
CA ASN A 148 -20.39 9.07 -17.40
C ASN A 148 -19.89 10.46 -16.99
N LEU A 149 -18.68 10.59 -16.45
CA LEU A 149 -18.10 11.89 -16.10
C LEU A 149 -17.78 12.69 -17.36
N ASN A 150 -18.13 13.96 -17.36
CA ASN A 150 -17.68 14.90 -18.40
C ASN A 150 -16.20 15.26 -18.19
N SER A 151 -15.60 15.94 -19.18
CA SER A 151 -14.17 16.30 -19.14
C SER A 151 -13.78 17.16 -17.92
N LYS A 152 -14.64 18.09 -17.50
CA LYS A 152 -14.39 18.94 -16.32
C LYS A 152 -14.40 18.10 -15.04
N GLU A 153 -15.38 17.22 -14.88
CA GLU A 153 -15.51 16.32 -13.72
C GLU A 153 -14.33 15.33 -13.65
N LYS A 154 -13.90 14.78 -14.80
CA LYS A 154 -12.72 13.90 -14.86
C LYS A 154 -11.45 14.61 -14.39
N GLU A 155 -11.21 15.82 -14.86
CA GLU A 155 -10.03 16.60 -14.45
C GLU A 155 -10.09 17.02 -12.96
N GLU A 156 -11.26 17.35 -12.45
CA GLU A 156 -11.47 17.70 -11.06
C GLU A 156 -11.24 16.49 -10.14
N PHE A 157 -11.80 15.32 -10.49
CA PHE A 157 -11.58 14.06 -9.79
C PHE A 157 -10.08 13.72 -9.72
N LYS A 158 -9.37 13.75 -10.85
CA LYS A 158 -7.93 13.44 -10.90
C LYS A 158 -7.10 14.34 -9.99
N LYS A 159 -7.45 15.63 -9.90
CA LYS A 159 -6.79 16.57 -8.98
C LYS A 159 -7.03 16.20 -7.52
N ILE A 160 -8.28 15.93 -7.14
CA ILE A 160 -8.62 15.55 -5.76
C ILE A 160 -7.89 14.25 -5.40
N PHE A 161 -7.93 13.25 -6.27
CA PHE A 161 -7.26 11.96 -6.06
C PHE A 161 -5.75 12.13 -5.89
N TYR A 162 -5.09 12.86 -6.80
CA TYR A 162 -3.65 13.14 -6.72
C TYR A 162 -3.23 13.76 -5.39
N PHE A 163 -3.95 14.79 -4.94
CA PHE A 163 -3.62 15.48 -3.69
C PHE A 163 -3.88 14.61 -2.46
N ASN A 164 -4.98 13.85 -2.44
CA ASN A 164 -5.25 12.91 -1.35
C ASN A 164 -4.17 11.85 -1.26
N TYR A 165 -3.80 11.25 -2.39
CA TYR A 165 -2.73 10.25 -2.45
C TYR A 165 -1.39 10.83 -1.98
N ALA A 166 -1.01 12.00 -2.46
CA ALA A 166 0.22 12.66 -2.06
C ALA A 166 0.26 12.96 -0.55
N ASP A 167 -0.86 13.38 0.02
CA ASP A 167 -0.95 13.75 1.44
C ASP A 167 -0.88 12.51 2.35
N THR A 168 -1.55 11.42 2.03
CA THR A 168 -1.52 10.16 2.80
C THR A 168 -0.12 9.51 2.82
N HIS A 169 0.71 9.76 1.80
CA HIS A 169 2.08 9.24 1.69
C HIS A 169 3.16 10.20 2.19
N LYS A 170 2.81 11.46 2.49
CA LYS A 170 3.76 12.53 2.81
C LYS A 170 4.68 12.21 3.99
N SER A 171 4.18 11.63 5.05
CA SER A 171 4.96 11.29 6.26
C SER A 171 5.79 10.02 6.11
N ILE A 172 5.48 9.18 5.13
CA ILE A 172 6.10 7.86 4.95
C ILE A 172 7.21 7.95 3.91
N ASN A 173 6.82 8.04 2.66
CA ASN A 173 7.71 8.24 1.52
C ASN A 173 6.92 9.06 0.48
N PRO A 174 7.14 10.39 0.42
CA PRO A 174 6.32 11.27 -0.39
C PRO A 174 6.23 10.85 -1.86
N LEU A 175 5.12 11.21 -2.51
CA LEU A 175 5.02 11.08 -3.96
C LEU A 175 6.12 11.92 -4.63
N ASN A 176 6.71 11.39 -5.69
CA ASN A 176 7.73 12.07 -6.48
C ASN A 176 7.15 13.39 -7.05
N LYS A 177 7.78 14.51 -6.68
CA LYS A 177 7.37 15.86 -7.10
C LYS A 177 7.40 16.10 -8.61
N ASP A 178 8.16 15.29 -9.34
CA ASP A 178 8.31 15.39 -10.78
C ASP A 178 7.20 14.65 -11.56
N ILE A 179 6.38 13.84 -10.87
CA ILE A 179 5.22 13.17 -11.46
C ILE A 179 4.04 14.13 -11.53
N CYS A 180 3.60 14.45 -12.72
CA CYS A 180 2.41 15.28 -12.91
C CYS A 180 1.10 14.50 -12.71
N ILE A 181 -0.01 15.23 -12.48
CA ILE A 181 -1.35 14.63 -12.27
C ILE A 181 -1.74 13.66 -13.39
N LYS A 182 -1.40 14.00 -14.65
CA LYS A 182 -1.74 13.16 -15.81
C LYS A 182 -0.98 11.82 -15.78
N GLU A 183 0.33 11.84 -15.51
CA GLU A 183 1.17 10.64 -15.43
C GLU A 183 0.72 9.75 -14.28
N PHE A 184 0.54 10.35 -13.09
CA PHE A 184 0.01 9.66 -11.92
C PHE A 184 -1.33 8.98 -12.21
N SER A 185 -2.29 9.73 -12.77
CA SER A 185 -3.62 9.21 -13.03
C SER A 185 -3.61 8.11 -14.09
N ASN A 186 -2.79 8.23 -15.14
CA ASN A 186 -2.68 7.21 -16.17
C ASN A 186 -2.11 5.90 -15.63
N GLU A 187 -1.16 5.95 -14.71
CA GLU A 187 -0.55 4.77 -14.09
C GLU A 187 -1.53 4.08 -13.13
N ILE A 188 -2.09 4.84 -12.19
CA ILE A 188 -2.92 4.24 -11.12
C ILE A 188 -4.29 3.83 -11.64
N LEU A 189 -4.89 4.59 -12.56
CA LEU A 189 -6.24 4.30 -13.07
C LEU A 189 -6.27 3.40 -14.30
N ALA A 190 -5.12 2.88 -14.77
CA ALA A 190 -5.01 2.09 -16.00
C ALA A 190 -6.00 0.91 -16.04
N ASP A 191 -6.14 0.21 -14.94
CA ASP A 191 -6.92 -1.03 -14.82
C ASP A 191 -8.19 -0.85 -13.97
N CYS A 192 -8.60 0.41 -13.67
CA CYS A 192 -9.82 0.63 -12.90
C CYS A 192 -11.08 0.34 -13.73
N ASP A 193 -12.10 -0.21 -13.08
CA ASP A 193 -13.42 -0.42 -13.70
C ASP A 193 -14.20 0.90 -13.69
N GLU A 194 -14.36 1.53 -14.88
CA GLU A 194 -15.03 2.82 -15.03
C GLU A 194 -16.56 2.76 -14.79
N GLU A 195 -17.18 1.58 -14.85
CA GLU A 195 -18.62 1.41 -14.57
C GLU A 195 -18.90 1.27 -13.06
N LYS A 196 -17.96 0.66 -12.32
CA LYS A 196 -18.09 0.43 -10.87
C LYS A 196 -17.44 1.51 -10.04
N SER A 197 -16.39 2.17 -10.56
CA SER A 197 -15.82 3.38 -9.97
C SER A 197 -16.79 4.54 -10.15
N SER A 198 -16.88 5.43 -9.16
CA SER A 198 -17.83 6.54 -9.21
C SER A 198 -17.34 7.79 -8.47
N CYS A 199 -17.97 8.91 -8.81
CA CYS A 199 -17.86 10.15 -8.06
C CYS A 199 -19.22 10.53 -7.45
N LEU A 200 -19.17 11.14 -6.28
CA LEU A 200 -20.27 11.89 -5.70
C LEU A 200 -20.19 13.32 -6.22
N ILE A 201 -21.22 13.76 -6.95
CA ILE A 201 -21.32 15.12 -7.48
C ILE A 201 -22.24 15.92 -6.59
N SER A 202 -21.79 17.08 -6.12
CA SER A 202 -22.54 18.03 -5.31
C SER A 202 -22.36 19.43 -5.89
N ASN A 203 -23.46 20.14 -6.15
CA ASN A 203 -23.43 21.48 -6.74
C ASN A 203 -22.60 21.58 -8.04
N ASN A 204 -22.70 20.55 -8.91
CA ASN A 204 -21.94 20.41 -10.15
C ASN A 204 -20.41 20.32 -9.98
N GLU A 205 -19.94 19.91 -8.82
CA GLU A 205 -18.53 19.67 -8.51
C GLU A 205 -18.32 18.26 -7.95
N VAL A 206 -17.15 17.68 -8.21
CA VAL A 206 -16.76 16.40 -7.60
C VAL A 206 -16.54 16.61 -6.11
N SER A 207 -17.28 15.90 -5.28
CA SER A 207 -17.22 15.97 -3.81
C SER A 207 -16.44 14.82 -3.20
N ALA A 208 -16.66 13.59 -3.69
CA ALA A 208 -15.95 12.38 -3.26
C ALA A 208 -15.80 11.39 -4.42
N TYR A 209 -15.01 10.35 -4.24
CA TYR A 209 -14.79 9.30 -5.22
C TYR A 209 -14.55 7.94 -4.56
N VAL A 210 -14.85 6.87 -5.31
CA VAL A 210 -14.47 5.49 -5.04
C VAL A 210 -13.88 4.90 -6.31
N ILE A 211 -12.70 4.29 -6.22
CA ILE A 211 -12.02 3.63 -7.34
C ILE A 211 -12.08 2.12 -7.09
N VAL A 212 -12.60 1.40 -8.08
CA VAL A 212 -12.80 -0.04 -8.04
C VAL A 212 -11.98 -0.70 -9.14
N TYR A 213 -11.31 -1.80 -8.79
CA TYR A 213 -10.65 -2.71 -9.72
C TYR A 213 -11.38 -4.05 -9.71
N ILE A 214 -11.43 -4.75 -10.82
CA ILE A 214 -12.07 -6.06 -10.89
C ILE A 214 -11.13 -7.05 -11.57
N GLU A 215 -10.64 -8.03 -10.78
CA GLU A 215 -10.06 -9.25 -11.32
C GLU A 215 -11.09 -10.39 -11.22
N LYS A 216 -11.06 -11.14 -10.13
CA LYS A 216 -12.06 -12.18 -9.84
C LYS A 216 -13.22 -11.64 -9.01
N PHE A 217 -12.92 -10.78 -8.06
CA PHE A 217 -13.86 -10.04 -7.22
C PHE A 217 -13.47 -8.55 -7.23
N PRO A 218 -14.41 -7.64 -6.91
CA PRO A 218 -14.07 -6.25 -6.75
C PRO A 218 -13.04 -6.03 -5.65
N GLU A 219 -12.08 -5.18 -5.94
CA GLU A 219 -11.19 -4.54 -4.98
C GLU A 219 -11.51 -3.06 -4.95
N ILE A 220 -11.78 -2.51 -3.77
CA ILE A 220 -11.85 -1.07 -3.62
C ILE A 220 -10.45 -0.58 -3.27
N GLY A 221 -9.78 0.01 -4.27
CA GLY A 221 -8.40 0.45 -4.13
C GLY A 221 -8.28 1.81 -3.43
N TYR A 222 -9.24 2.73 -3.68
CA TYR A 222 -9.16 4.07 -3.12
C TYR A 222 -10.53 4.67 -2.80
N PHE A 223 -10.59 5.36 -1.67
CA PHE A 223 -11.67 6.24 -1.27
C PHE A 223 -11.10 7.65 -1.08
N GLY A 224 -11.93 8.68 -1.31
CA GLY A 224 -11.49 10.01 -1.01
C GLY A 224 -12.55 11.07 -1.24
N GLY A 225 -12.22 12.29 -0.85
CA GLY A 225 -13.11 13.43 -1.00
C GLY A 225 -12.36 14.75 -1.06
N ARG A 226 -13.10 15.81 -1.32
CA ARG A 226 -12.55 17.16 -1.48
C ARG A 226 -12.09 17.75 -0.15
N THR A 227 -12.80 17.46 0.93
CA THR A 227 -12.54 17.99 2.27
C THR A 227 -12.96 17.02 3.35
N ILE A 228 -12.16 16.93 4.41
CA ILE A 228 -12.39 16.00 5.51
C ILE A 228 -13.61 16.38 6.38
N GLU A 229 -14.00 17.63 6.41
CA GLU A 229 -15.16 18.12 7.16
C GLU A 229 -16.49 17.46 6.72
N LYS A 230 -16.52 16.87 5.52
CA LYS A 230 -17.65 16.14 4.96
C LYS A 230 -17.55 14.63 5.12
N ILE A 231 -16.68 14.12 5.97
CA ILE A 231 -16.40 12.69 6.09
C ILE A 231 -17.66 11.85 6.34
N GLU A 232 -18.59 12.30 7.16
CA GLU A 232 -19.85 11.59 7.43
C GLU A 232 -20.69 11.39 6.14
N THR A 233 -20.79 12.44 5.32
CA THR A 233 -21.46 12.34 4.01
C THR A 233 -20.75 11.36 3.09
N TYR A 234 -19.41 11.37 3.11
CA TYR A 234 -18.61 10.46 2.29
C TYR A 234 -18.73 9.01 2.75
N LEU A 235 -18.75 8.75 4.06
CA LEU A 235 -18.98 7.41 4.61
C LEU A 235 -20.33 6.84 4.15
N ASN A 236 -21.39 7.64 4.14
CA ASN A 236 -22.69 7.23 3.62
C ASN A 236 -22.61 6.89 2.12
N TYR A 237 -21.92 7.71 1.33
CA TYR A 237 -21.69 7.44 -0.09
C TYR A 237 -20.87 6.15 -0.31
N PHE A 238 -19.78 5.95 0.42
CA PHE A 238 -18.95 4.74 0.33
C PHE A 238 -19.77 3.49 0.66
N GLN A 239 -20.62 3.55 1.68
CA GLN A 239 -21.55 2.46 2.03
C GLN A 239 -22.52 2.12 0.91
N VAL A 240 -23.06 3.12 0.20
CA VAL A 240 -23.94 2.90 -0.96
C VAL A 240 -23.19 2.12 -2.05
N ILE A 241 -21.95 2.51 -2.37
CA ILE A 241 -21.14 1.81 -3.36
C ILE A 241 -20.83 0.38 -2.93
N ILE A 242 -20.39 0.18 -1.68
CA ILE A 242 -20.14 -1.14 -1.11
C ILE A 242 -21.39 -2.03 -1.20
N ASN A 243 -22.55 -1.52 -0.82
CA ASN A 243 -23.81 -2.26 -0.90
C ASN A 243 -24.16 -2.65 -2.35
N ASN A 244 -23.95 -1.75 -3.30
CA ASN A 244 -24.19 -2.03 -4.72
C ASN A 244 -23.25 -3.14 -5.23
N LEU A 245 -21.99 -3.12 -4.84
CA LEU A 245 -21.02 -4.18 -5.18
C LEU A 245 -21.41 -5.51 -4.53
N LEU A 246 -21.78 -5.53 -3.25
CA LEU A 246 -22.21 -6.75 -2.54
C LEU A 246 -23.57 -7.30 -3.06
N ASN A 247 -24.37 -6.51 -3.77
CA ASN A 247 -25.53 -7.03 -4.48
C ASN A 247 -25.14 -7.88 -5.70
N ALA A 248 -24.04 -7.52 -6.35
CA ALA A 248 -23.58 -8.14 -7.58
C ALA A 248 -22.51 -9.23 -7.35
N TYR A 249 -21.76 -9.14 -6.25
CA TYR A 249 -20.61 -10.01 -5.96
C TYR A 249 -20.74 -10.62 -4.57
N GLU A 250 -20.12 -11.80 -4.38
CA GLU A 250 -20.14 -12.51 -3.09
C GLU A 250 -19.20 -11.90 -2.04
N GLN A 251 -18.18 -11.21 -2.50
CA GLN A 251 -17.23 -10.53 -1.62
C GLN A 251 -16.57 -9.34 -2.30
N ILE A 252 -16.02 -8.42 -1.49
CA ILE A 252 -15.20 -7.27 -1.91
C ILE A 252 -13.90 -7.32 -1.12
N TYR A 253 -12.76 -7.16 -1.79
CA TYR A 253 -11.46 -7.01 -1.17
C TYR A 253 -11.16 -5.54 -0.87
N PHE A 254 -10.49 -5.32 0.26
CA PHE A 254 -10.04 -4.00 0.71
C PHE A 254 -8.58 -4.07 1.15
N GLU A 255 -7.83 -3.01 0.85
CA GLU A 255 -6.61 -2.65 1.54
C GLU A 255 -6.76 -1.22 2.08
N ILE A 256 -6.66 -1.06 3.40
CA ILE A 256 -6.87 0.23 4.08
C ILE A 256 -5.67 0.54 4.95
N ASP A 257 -5.10 1.72 4.74
CA ASP A 257 -4.00 2.26 5.54
C ASP A 257 -4.53 3.07 6.74
N ASP A 258 -3.91 2.91 7.92
CA ASP A 258 -4.24 3.73 9.11
C ASP A 258 -3.87 5.22 8.95
N THR A 259 -3.10 5.56 7.94
CA THR A 259 -2.76 6.93 7.55
C THR A 259 -3.74 7.54 6.55
N ASP A 260 -4.68 6.76 6.00
CA ASP A 260 -5.71 7.27 5.10
C ASP A 260 -6.92 7.76 5.90
N TYR A 261 -7.04 9.07 6.01
CA TYR A 261 -8.10 9.71 6.79
C TYR A 261 -9.49 9.67 6.15
N TYR A 262 -9.63 9.16 4.91
CA TYR A 262 -10.92 8.85 4.29
C TYR A 262 -11.29 7.37 4.43
N ALA A 263 -10.35 6.47 4.16
CA ALA A 263 -10.61 5.04 4.19
C ALA A 263 -10.60 4.45 5.62
N PHE A 264 -9.72 4.91 6.51
CA PHE A 264 -9.62 4.35 7.85
C PHE A 264 -10.87 4.56 8.73
N PRO A 265 -11.56 5.72 8.71
CA PRO A 265 -12.86 5.87 9.38
C PRO A 265 -13.94 4.89 8.88
N LEU A 266 -13.90 4.51 7.59
CA LEU A 266 -14.80 3.51 7.04
C LEU A 266 -14.60 2.14 7.72
N MET A 267 -13.37 1.70 7.93
CA MET A 267 -13.05 0.45 8.63
C MET A 267 -13.69 0.42 10.03
N THR A 268 -13.67 1.55 10.75
CA THR A 268 -14.33 1.70 12.04
C THR A 268 -15.86 1.66 11.91
N ALA A 269 -16.43 2.37 10.93
CA ALA A 269 -17.88 2.37 10.66
C ALA A 269 -18.39 0.96 10.27
N LEU A 270 -17.56 0.18 9.58
CA LEU A 270 -17.81 -1.20 9.20
C LEU A 270 -17.60 -2.20 10.35
N GLN A 271 -17.14 -1.75 11.52
CA GLN A 271 -16.81 -2.59 12.69
C GLN A 271 -15.80 -3.71 12.35
N ILE A 272 -14.92 -3.46 11.39
CA ILE A 272 -13.90 -4.42 10.96
C ILE A 272 -12.76 -4.45 11.99
N ASN A 273 -12.46 -5.64 12.48
CA ASN A 273 -11.35 -5.86 13.39
C ASN A 273 -10.34 -6.82 12.75
N CYS A 274 -9.31 -6.26 12.11
CA CYS A 274 -8.22 -7.04 11.56
C CYS A 274 -7.18 -7.33 12.65
N LYS A 275 -6.87 -8.63 12.84
CA LYS A 275 -5.85 -9.08 13.80
C LYS A 275 -4.43 -8.85 13.30
N GLU A 276 -4.25 -8.81 11.99
CA GLU A 276 -2.95 -8.68 11.32
C GLU A 276 -2.95 -7.44 10.41
N SER A 277 -1.76 -6.88 10.25
CA SER A 277 -1.50 -5.77 9.34
C SER A 277 -0.16 -5.96 8.64
N TYR A 278 0.02 -5.27 7.51
CA TYR A 278 1.31 -5.14 6.86
C TYR A 278 1.91 -3.78 7.23
N ASN A 279 2.97 -3.80 8.01
CA ASN A 279 3.51 -2.61 8.67
C ASN A 279 4.64 -1.99 7.87
N THR A 280 4.63 -0.67 7.76
CA THR A 280 5.72 0.11 7.19
C THR A 280 6.53 0.77 8.31
N TYR A 281 7.82 0.46 8.38
CA TYR A 281 8.79 1.06 9.29
C TYR A 281 9.74 1.96 8.52
N ILE A 282 10.05 3.14 9.07
CA ILE A 282 10.94 4.11 8.45
C ILE A 282 12.11 4.47 9.38
N LEU A 283 13.24 4.84 8.77
CA LEU A 283 14.42 5.37 9.45
C LEU A 283 14.92 6.58 8.66
N ASP A 284 15.12 7.69 9.35
CA ASP A 284 15.73 8.93 8.83
C ASP A 284 17.23 8.96 9.08
#